data_4fcc13b6b11edd8d243f4856c7f8387b
#
_entry.id   4fcc13b6b11edd8d243f4856c7f8387b
#
_cell.length_a   1.000
_cell.length_b   1.000
_cell.length_c   1.000
_cell.angle_alpha   90.00
_cell.angle_beta   90.00
_cell.angle_gamma   90.00
#
_symmetry.space_group_name_H-M   'P 1'
#
loop_
_entity.id
_entity.type
_entity.pdbx_description
1 polymer ?
#
loop_
_entity_poly.entity_id
_entity_poly.type
_entity_poly.pdbx_seq_one_letter_code
_entity_poly.pdbx_strand_id
1 'polypeptide(L)'
;MVREALSKLQASSLVETRHGIGTFVLAAHDAGNFKITAKNFTTVDDVIAVLELRISLETEAAGLAAERRSPDNLKALRAALQAFEDAIKVDSDGVPPDFQFHMEVARSTGNRHFTDLMTYLGTMIIPRTRVNTAMSAPEGRLRYLKLINGEHRSIYKAIKNQDVDAARAAMRTHLSNSRERLRKGKNAHTQQPES
;
A
#
# COMPACT_ATOMS: atom_id res chain seq x y z
N MET A 1 -35.42 -27.39 -0.44
CA MET A 1 -34.66 -26.43 0.42
C MET A 1 -33.33 -26.97 0.91
N VAL A 2 -33.22 -28.05 1.76
CA VAL A 2 -31.90 -28.51 2.26
C VAL A 2 -30.95 -29.02 1.13
N ARG A 3 -31.50 -29.83 0.20
CA ARG A 3 -30.72 -30.34 -0.95
C ARG A 3 -30.18 -29.23 -1.84
N GLU A 4 -30.94 -28.19 -2.05
CA GLU A 4 -30.60 -27.03 -2.85
C GLU A 4 -29.51 -26.18 -2.18
N ALA A 5 -29.58 -26.01 -0.85
CA ALA A 5 -28.53 -25.36 -0.07
C ALA A 5 -27.21 -26.14 -0.13
N LEU A 6 -27.28 -27.49 0.02
CA LEU A 6 -26.10 -28.36 -0.11
C LEU A 6 -25.48 -28.29 -1.52
N SER A 7 -26.33 -28.28 -2.58
CA SER A 7 -25.82 -28.15 -3.95
C SER A 7 -25.11 -26.80 -4.18
N LYS A 8 -25.64 -25.71 -3.62
CA LYS A 8 -24.96 -24.40 -3.69
C LYS A 8 -23.64 -24.41 -2.93
N LEU A 9 -23.60 -25.01 -1.75
CA LEU A 9 -22.35 -25.12 -0.96
C LEU A 9 -21.33 -26.00 -1.67
N GLN A 10 -21.74 -27.10 -2.33
CA GLN A 10 -20.86 -27.93 -3.17
C GLN A 10 -20.34 -27.16 -4.39
N ALA A 11 -21.21 -26.43 -5.08
CA ALA A 11 -20.80 -25.61 -6.22
C ALA A 11 -19.77 -24.51 -5.83
N SER A 12 -19.83 -24.06 -4.57
CA SER A 12 -18.88 -23.11 -3.99
C SER A 12 -17.66 -23.79 -3.37
N SER A 13 -17.48 -25.11 -3.52
CA SER A 13 -16.37 -25.88 -2.93
C SER A 13 -16.24 -25.74 -1.41
N LEU A 14 -17.33 -25.42 -0.71
CA LEU A 14 -17.36 -25.28 0.75
C LEU A 14 -17.63 -26.61 1.45
N VAL A 15 -18.27 -27.57 0.75
CA VAL A 15 -18.54 -28.91 1.25
C VAL A 15 -18.27 -29.95 0.17
N GLU A 16 -17.89 -31.17 0.61
CA GLU A 16 -17.78 -32.36 -0.23
C GLU A 16 -18.78 -33.40 0.27
N THR A 17 -19.59 -33.96 -0.64
CA THR A 17 -20.49 -35.08 -0.30
C THR A 17 -19.87 -36.39 -0.73
N ARG A 18 -19.61 -37.29 0.21
CA ARG A 18 -19.15 -38.64 -0.02
C ARG A 18 -20.35 -39.58 0.06
N HIS A 19 -20.64 -40.23 -1.06
CA HIS A 19 -21.82 -41.11 -1.17
C HIS A 19 -21.83 -42.17 -0.08
N GLY A 20 -22.98 -42.31 0.63
CA GLY A 20 -23.13 -43.26 1.71
C GLY A 20 -22.46 -42.94 3.04
N ILE A 21 -21.67 -41.82 3.12
CA ILE A 21 -20.90 -41.46 4.30
C ILE A 21 -21.42 -40.17 4.91
N GLY A 22 -21.63 -39.10 4.06
CA GLY A 22 -22.10 -37.81 4.54
C GLY A 22 -21.56 -36.62 3.77
N THR A 23 -21.92 -35.43 4.20
CA THR A 23 -21.41 -34.18 3.67
C THR A 23 -20.45 -33.57 4.68
N PHE A 24 -19.23 -33.32 4.26
CA PHE A 24 -18.14 -32.78 5.07
C PHE A 24 -17.86 -31.33 4.68
N VAL A 25 -17.69 -30.47 5.67
CA VAL A 25 -17.18 -29.13 5.44
C VAL A 25 -15.71 -29.26 5.02
N LEU A 26 -15.43 -28.83 3.81
CA LEU A 26 -14.03 -28.69 3.39
C LEU A 26 -13.43 -27.56 4.21
N ALA A 27 -12.25 -27.78 4.82
CA ALA A 27 -11.45 -26.66 5.29
C ALA A 27 -11.38 -25.70 4.11
N ALA A 28 -11.79 -24.43 4.33
CA ALA A 28 -11.85 -23.47 3.24
C ALA A 28 -10.49 -23.48 2.53
N HIS A 29 -10.42 -24.29 1.46
CA HIS A 29 -9.38 -24.11 0.49
C HIS A 29 -9.65 -22.74 -0.07
N ASP A 30 -8.72 -21.82 0.13
CA ASP A 30 -8.73 -20.48 -0.46
C ASP A 30 -8.68 -20.60 -2.00
N ALA A 31 -9.63 -21.35 -2.56
CA ALA A 31 -9.76 -21.53 -4.00
C ALA A 31 -10.22 -20.20 -4.58
N GLY A 32 -9.27 -19.41 -5.03
CA GLY A 32 -9.50 -18.26 -5.86
C GLY A 32 -9.67 -16.92 -5.15
N ASN A 33 -9.64 -16.83 -3.84
CA ASN A 33 -9.59 -15.53 -3.19
C ASN A 33 -8.14 -15.02 -3.23
N PHE A 34 -7.90 -13.96 -4.00
CA PHE A 34 -6.67 -13.21 -3.95
C PHE A 34 -6.49 -12.69 -2.51
N LYS A 35 -5.69 -13.39 -1.72
CA LYS A 35 -5.36 -13.00 -0.34
C LYS A 35 -3.88 -12.76 -0.25
N ILE A 36 -3.53 -11.51 -0.19
CA ILE A 36 -2.23 -11.11 0.29
C ILE A 36 -2.38 -10.98 1.82
N THR A 37 -1.77 -11.86 2.61
CA THR A 37 -1.90 -11.83 4.08
C THR A 37 -0.64 -11.23 4.71
N ALA A 38 -0.78 -10.55 5.84
CA ALA A 38 0.37 -9.97 6.56
C ALA A 38 1.44 -11.02 6.94
N LYS A 39 1.07 -12.30 7.01
CA LYS A 39 1.99 -13.42 7.23
C LYS A 39 2.97 -13.64 6.06
N ASN A 40 2.64 -13.14 4.86
CA ASN A 40 3.46 -13.29 3.66
C ASN A 40 4.53 -12.19 3.52
N PHE A 41 4.58 -11.22 4.47
CA PHE A 41 5.51 -10.07 4.42
C PHE A 41 6.53 -10.16 5.54
N THR A 42 7.40 -11.17 5.44
CA THR A 42 8.49 -11.38 6.40
C THR A 42 9.83 -10.89 5.87
N THR A 43 9.94 -10.66 4.56
CA THR A 43 11.19 -10.32 3.90
C THR A 43 11.13 -8.97 3.20
N VAL A 44 12.31 -8.39 2.93
CA VAL A 44 12.44 -7.16 2.11
C VAL A 44 11.90 -7.39 0.69
N ASP A 45 12.07 -8.60 0.16
CA ASP A 45 11.58 -8.94 -1.19
C ASP A 45 10.06 -8.90 -1.27
N ASP A 46 9.36 -9.35 -0.23
CA ASP A 46 7.90 -9.25 -0.16
C ASP A 46 7.44 -7.79 -0.22
N VAL A 47 8.13 -6.91 0.53
CA VAL A 47 7.83 -5.47 0.52
C VAL A 47 8.11 -4.86 -0.85
N ILE A 48 9.19 -5.27 -1.53
CA ILE A 48 9.53 -4.84 -2.89
C ILE A 48 8.43 -5.27 -3.88
N ALA A 49 7.95 -6.52 -3.79
CA ALA A 49 6.88 -7.03 -4.63
C ALA A 49 5.58 -6.22 -4.48
N VAL A 50 5.21 -5.86 -3.24
CA VAL A 50 4.05 -4.96 -3.00
C VAL A 50 4.28 -3.57 -3.57
N LEU A 51 5.49 -3.03 -3.49
CA LEU A 51 5.78 -1.73 -4.10
C LEU A 51 5.64 -1.77 -5.64
N GLU A 52 5.95 -2.88 -6.28
CA GLU A 52 5.73 -3.03 -7.73
C GLU A 52 4.24 -2.99 -8.09
N LEU A 53 3.40 -3.64 -7.28
CA LEU A 53 1.94 -3.54 -7.42
C LEU A 53 1.46 -2.12 -7.17
N ARG A 54 1.93 -1.46 -6.10
CA ARG A 54 1.58 -0.07 -5.76
C ARG A 54 1.99 0.90 -6.87
N ILE A 55 3.17 0.74 -7.47
CA ILE A 55 3.60 1.58 -8.60
C ILE A 55 2.57 1.55 -9.72
N SER A 56 2.02 0.38 -10.05
CA SER A 56 1.02 0.23 -11.09
C SER A 56 -0.31 0.91 -10.72
N LEU A 57 -0.80 0.66 -9.52
CA LEU A 57 -2.11 1.12 -9.07
C LEU A 57 -2.12 2.60 -8.71
N GLU A 58 -1.17 3.05 -7.90
CA GLU A 58 -1.19 4.41 -7.38
C GLU A 58 -0.72 5.44 -8.40
N THR A 59 0.10 5.04 -9.37
CA THR A 59 0.40 5.90 -10.53
C THR A 59 -0.89 6.30 -11.25
N GLU A 60 -1.76 5.34 -11.53
CA GLU A 60 -3.02 5.60 -12.20
C GLU A 60 -4.01 6.33 -11.28
N ALA A 61 -4.05 5.96 -10.00
CA ALA A 61 -4.85 6.67 -9.00
C ALA A 61 -4.49 8.16 -8.92
N ALA A 62 -3.20 8.53 -9.00
CA ALA A 62 -2.77 9.92 -8.99
C ALA A 62 -3.23 10.69 -10.24
N GLY A 63 -3.18 10.07 -11.42
CA GLY A 63 -3.72 10.64 -12.65
C GLY A 63 -5.23 10.91 -12.55
N LEU A 64 -6.00 9.89 -12.12
CA LEU A 64 -7.44 10.01 -11.91
C LEU A 64 -7.78 11.04 -10.82
N ALA A 65 -6.99 11.11 -9.75
CA ALA A 65 -7.15 12.12 -8.71
C ALA A 65 -6.95 13.54 -9.27
N ALA A 66 -5.94 13.74 -10.14
CA ALA A 66 -5.74 15.04 -10.79
C ALA A 66 -6.92 15.44 -11.68
N GLU A 67 -7.50 14.48 -12.40
CA GLU A 67 -8.65 14.71 -13.27
C GLU A 67 -9.93 15.02 -12.48
N ARG A 68 -10.19 14.33 -11.35
CA ARG A 68 -11.51 14.23 -10.70
C ARG A 68 -11.62 14.89 -9.34
N ARG A 69 -10.50 15.30 -8.75
CA ARG A 69 -10.44 15.82 -7.38
C ARG A 69 -11.45 16.96 -7.16
N SER A 70 -12.16 16.92 -6.04
CA SER A 70 -12.99 18.02 -5.54
C SER A 70 -12.18 19.01 -4.69
N PRO A 71 -12.73 20.21 -4.37
CA PRO A 71 -12.12 21.10 -3.38
C PRO A 71 -11.91 20.45 -2.02
N ASP A 72 -12.82 19.54 -1.59
CA ASP A 72 -12.69 18.84 -0.31
C ASP A 72 -11.60 17.74 -0.36
N ASN A 73 -11.41 17.07 -1.49
CA ASN A 73 -10.27 16.19 -1.68
C ASN A 73 -8.94 16.96 -1.53
N LEU A 74 -8.83 18.17 -2.10
CA LEU A 74 -7.64 18.99 -1.94
C LEU A 74 -7.37 19.40 -0.49
N LYS A 75 -8.43 19.70 0.29
CA LYS A 75 -8.30 20.00 1.72
C LYS A 75 -7.78 18.77 2.48
N ALA A 76 -8.36 17.57 2.21
CA ALA A 76 -7.95 16.33 2.84
C ALA A 76 -6.51 15.94 2.50
N LEU A 77 -6.11 16.03 1.22
CA LEU A 77 -4.74 15.83 0.77
C LEU A 77 -3.76 16.80 1.45
N ARG A 78 -4.14 18.08 1.57
CA ARG A 78 -3.32 19.09 2.24
C ARG A 78 -3.18 18.78 3.73
N ALA A 79 -4.25 18.34 4.39
CA ALA A 79 -4.23 17.97 5.80
C ALA A 79 -3.31 16.75 6.04
N ALA A 80 -3.39 15.73 5.19
CA ALA A 80 -2.52 14.55 5.28
C ALA A 80 -1.04 14.92 5.07
N LEU A 81 -0.75 15.80 4.11
CA LEU A 81 0.60 16.32 3.90
C LEU A 81 1.10 17.12 5.11
N GLN A 82 0.26 17.95 5.72
CA GLN A 82 0.61 18.71 6.92
C GLN A 82 0.88 17.77 8.10
N ALA A 83 0.06 16.73 8.29
CA ALA A 83 0.27 15.75 9.35
C ALA A 83 1.63 15.02 9.20
N PHE A 84 2.05 14.73 7.96
CA PHE A 84 3.36 14.16 7.69
C PHE A 84 4.49 15.17 8.02
N GLU A 85 4.33 16.43 7.66
CA GLU A 85 5.29 17.50 8.01
C GLU A 85 5.43 17.69 9.52
N ASP A 86 4.32 17.61 10.25
CA ASP A 86 4.32 17.76 11.70
C ASP A 86 4.95 16.53 12.40
N ALA A 87 4.71 15.33 11.88
CA ALA A 87 5.39 14.12 12.34
C ALA A 87 6.92 14.23 12.20
N ILE A 88 7.40 14.81 11.10
CA ILE A 88 8.84 15.07 10.89
C ILE A 88 9.40 16.04 11.93
N LYS A 89 8.67 17.11 12.27
CA LYS A 89 9.14 18.14 13.23
C LYS A 89 9.33 17.60 14.64
N VAL A 90 8.44 16.70 15.06
CA VAL A 90 8.47 16.12 16.43
C VAL A 90 9.16 14.76 16.48
N ASP A 91 9.82 14.36 15.38
CA ASP A 91 10.50 13.05 15.22
C ASP A 91 9.62 11.85 15.59
N SER A 92 8.33 11.95 15.26
CA SER A 92 7.39 10.85 15.48
C SER A 92 7.33 9.88 14.29
N ASP A 93 6.52 8.83 14.41
CA ASP A 93 6.31 7.86 13.34
C ASP A 93 5.61 8.52 12.14
N GLY A 94 6.30 8.58 11.01
CA GLY A 94 5.76 9.12 9.75
C GLY A 94 4.89 8.13 8.96
N VAL A 95 4.81 6.85 9.36
CA VAL A 95 4.10 5.81 8.60
C VAL A 95 2.59 6.04 8.54
N PRO A 96 1.89 6.36 9.66
CA PRO A 96 0.45 6.62 9.59
C PRO A 96 0.09 7.81 8.67
N PRO A 97 0.74 8.98 8.76
CA PRO A 97 0.43 10.09 7.86
C PRO A 97 0.88 9.85 6.41
N ASP A 98 1.96 9.09 6.16
CA ASP A 98 2.35 8.63 4.82
C ASP A 98 1.22 7.81 4.19
N PHE A 99 0.74 6.81 4.90
CA PHE A 99 -0.38 5.99 4.45
C PHE A 99 -1.65 6.81 4.22
N GLN A 100 -1.95 7.74 5.13
CA GLN A 100 -3.13 8.61 4.99
C GLN A 100 -3.04 9.46 3.71
N PHE A 101 -1.87 9.99 3.35
CA PHE A 101 -1.69 10.73 2.11
C PHE A 101 -2.04 9.88 0.88
N HIS A 102 -1.55 8.67 0.80
CA HIS A 102 -1.87 7.73 -0.29
C HIS A 102 -3.36 7.36 -0.33
N MET A 103 -3.99 7.18 0.85
CA MET A 103 -5.43 6.96 0.95
C MET A 103 -6.25 8.14 0.42
N GLU A 104 -5.83 9.39 0.68
CA GLU A 104 -6.51 10.57 0.15
C GLU A 104 -6.34 10.69 -1.37
N VAL A 105 -5.20 10.28 -1.95
CA VAL A 105 -5.04 10.15 -3.40
C VAL A 105 -6.04 9.14 -3.95
N ALA A 106 -6.16 7.96 -3.33
CA ALA A 106 -7.12 6.93 -3.76
C ALA A 106 -8.58 7.43 -3.67
N ARG A 107 -8.96 8.12 -2.59
CA ARG A 107 -10.30 8.72 -2.44
C ARG A 107 -10.58 9.78 -3.51
N SER A 108 -9.56 10.56 -3.87
CA SER A 108 -9.67 11.61 -4.89
C SER A 108 -9.94 11.08 -6.30
N THR A 109 -9.78 9.78 -6.55
CA THR A 109 -10.16 9.13 -7.82
C THR A 109 -11.67 9.09 -8.04
N GLY A 110 -12.49 9.21 -6.98
CA GLY A 110 -13.94 8.98 -7.02
C GLY A 110 -14.33 7.52 -7.27
N ASN A 111 -13.38 6.58 -7.31
CA ASN A 111 -13.61 5.16 -7.51
C ASN A 111 -13.30 4.38 -6.22
N ARG A 112 -14.37 3.87 -5.56
CA ARG A 112 -14.27 3.14 -4.29
C ARG A 112 -13.28 1.96 -4.34
N HIS A 113 -13.13 1.32 -5.49
CA HIS A 113 -12.26 0.14 -5.60
C HIS A 113 -10.77 0.48 -5.36
N PHE A 114 -10.32 1.70 -5.71
CA PHE A 114 -9.00 2.15 -5.32
C PHE A 114 -8.87 2.30 -3.80
N THR A 115 -9.89 2.83 -3.13
CA THR A 115 -9.91 2.99 -1.68
C THR A 115 -9.94 1.65 -0.97
N ASP A 116 -10.79 0.73 -1.42
CA ASP A 116 -10.92 -0.62 -0.86
C ASP A 116 -9.59 -1.40 -0.99
N LEU A 117 -8.97 -1.33 -2.18
CA LEU A 117 -7.69 -1.99 -2.45
C LEU A 117 -6.54 -1.37 -1.63
N MET A 118 -6.47 -0.04 -1.53
CA MET A 118 -5.48 0.64 -0.71
C MET A 118 -5.65 0.33 0.78
N THR A 119 -6.87 0.22 1.28
CA THR A 119 -7.14 -0.22 2.65
C THR A 119 -6.61 -1.63 2.87
N TYR A 120 -6.87 -2.53 1.93
CA TYR A 120 -6.39 -3.90 1.98
C TYR A 120 -4.85 -3.97 1.95
N LEU A 121 -4.21 -3.25 1.04
CA LEU A 121 -2.75 -3.18 0.93
C LEU A 121 -2.10 -2.46 2.13
N GLY A 122 -2.76 -1.45 2.68
CA GLY A 122 -2.24 -0.65 3.79
C GLY A 122 -1.98 -1.43 5.06
N THR A 123 -2.83 -2.42 5.36
CA THR A 123 -2.60 -3.32 6.50
C THR A 123 -1.31 -4.15 6.36
N MET A 124 -0.76 -4.22 5.16
CA MET A 124 0.44 -4.99 4.81
C MET A 124 1.71 -4.14 4.72
N ILE A 125 1.55 -2.82 4.54
CA ILE A 125 2.66 -1.87 4.36
C ILE A 125 3.22 -1.40 5.70
N ILE A 126 2.44 -1.49 6.78
CA ILE A 126 2.85 -1.11 8.14
C ILE A 126 4.14 -1.82 8.63
N PRO A 127 4.48 -3.06 8.19
CA PRO A 127 5.78 -3.66 8.51
C PRO A 127 7.01 -2.94 7.97
N ARG A 128 6.88 -1.89 7.14
CA ARG A 128 8.02 -1.10 6.64
C ARG A 128 8.95 -0.60 7.75
N THR A 129 8.39 -0.26 8.90
CA THR A 129 9.19 0.19 10.05
C THR A 129 10.08 -0.91 10.63
N ARG A 130 9.71 -2.18 10.48
CA ARG A 130 10.50 -3.32 10.97
C ARG A 130 11.65 -3.70 10.05
N VAL A 131 11.57 -3.36 8.75
CA VAL A 131 12.61 -3.66 7.76
C VAL A 131 13.61 -2.50 7.62
N ASN A 132 13.29 -1.33 8.15
CA ASN A 132 14.09 -0.10 8.02
C ASN A 132 15.20 0.02 9.10
N THR A 133 15.76 -1.10 9.56
CA THR A 133 16.90 -1.12 10.49
C THR A 133 18.17 -0.46 9.92
N ALA A 134 18.26 -0.27 8.60
CA ALA A 134 19.40 0.37 7.95
C ALA A 134 19.46 1.90 8.13
N MET A 135 18.45 2.53 8.74
CA MET A 135 18.40 3.99 8.96
C MET A 135 18.49 4.34 10.46
N SER A 136 19.34 3.63 11.19
CA SER A 136 19.48 3.73 12.65
C SER A 136 20.03 5.06 13.16
N ALA A 137 20.61 5.91 12.31
CA ALA A 137 21.09 7.22 12.71
C ALA A 137 19.96 8.27 12.59
N PRO A 138 19.66 9.05 13.65
CA PRO A 138 18.60 10.06 13.65
C PRO A 138 18.67 11.05 12.48
N GLU A 139 19.87 11.49 12.12
CA GLU A 139 20.11 12.41 11.01
C GLU A 139 19.75 11.80 9.64
N GLY A 140 20.06 10.51 9.45
CA GLY A 140 19.71 9.77 8.23
C GLY A 140 18.19 9.63 8.07
N ARG A 141 17.49 9.36 9.19
CA ARG A 141 16.02 9.27 9.22
C ARG A 141 15.36 10.60 8.88
N LEU A 142 15.79 11.68 9.49
CA LEU A 142 15.24 13.01 9.23
C LEU A 142 15.42 13.44 7.77
N ARG A 143 16.63 13.21 7.21
CA ARG A 143 16.92 13.47 5.80
C ARG A 143 16.01 12.65 4.89
N TYR A 144 15.80 11.38 5.19
CA TYR A 144 14.91 10.49 4.46
C TYR A 144 13.45 10.97 4.47
N LEU A 145 12.92 11.32 5.64
CA LEU A 145 11.55 11.81 5.78
C LEU A 145 11.35 13.15 5.05
N LYS A 146 12.33 14.05 5.07
CA LYS A 146 12.29 15.31 4.30
C LYS A 146 12.26 15.05 2.78
N LEU A 147 13.00 14.05 2.30
CA LEU A 147 12.99 13.67 0.88
C LEU A 147 11.59 13.17 0.47
N ILE A 148 11.00 12.25 1.26
CA ILE A 148 9.64 11.74 1.02
C ILE A 148 8.63 12.87 1.01
N ASN A 149 8.72 13.79 1.96
CA ASN A 149 7.83 14.94 2.01
C ASN A 149 7.93 15.81 0.74
N GLY A 150 9.13 16.00 0.20
CA GLY A 150 9.33 16.69 -1.08
C GLY A 150 8.64 15.96 -2.24
N GLU A 151 8.73 14.63 -2.26
CA GLU A 151 8.06 13.79 -3.26
C GLU A 151 6.52 13.91 -3.12
N HIS A 152 5.96 13.85 -1.92
CA HIS A 152 4.52 14.03 -1.66
C HIS A 152 4.04 15.42 -2.07
N ARG A 153 4.81 16.49 -1.80
CA ARG A 153 4.49 17.84 -2.24
C ARG A 153 4.41 17.96 -3.77
N SER A 154 5.27 17.22 -4.49
CA SER A 154 5.24 17.19 -5.95
C SER A 154 3.97 16.53 -6.47
N ILE A 155 3.55 15.39 -5.87
CA ILE A 155 2.29 14.71 -6.18
C ILE A 155 1.10 15.64 -5.90
N TYR A 156 1.04 16.23 -4.70
CA TYR A 156 -0.03 17.18 -4.33
C TYR A 156 -0.13 18.36 -5.29
N LYS A 157 1.02 18.95 -5.68
CA LYS A 157 1.06 20.08 -6.62
C LYS A 157 0.48 19.70 -7.98
N ALA A 158 0.84 18.55 -8.52
CA ALA A 158 0.34 18.05 -9.79
C ALA A 158 -1.19 17.80 -9.72
N ILE A 159 -1.68 17.13 -8.67
CA ILE A 159 -3.11 16.89 -8.45
C ILE A 159 -3.85 18.22 -8.30
N LYS A 160 -3.33 19.17 -7.52
CA LYS A 160 -3.93 20.51 -7.34
C LYS A 160 -4.09 21.23 -8.67
N ASN A 161 -3.09 21.15 -9.53
CA ASN A 161 -3.06 21.82 -10.83
C ASN A 161 -3.85 21.08 -11.92
N GLN A 162 -4.45 19.91 -11.61
CA GLN A 162 -5.13 19.02 -12.57
C GLN A 162 -4.20 18.57 -13.72
N ASP A 163 -2.91 18.45 -13.44
CA ASP A 163 -1.92 17.96 -14.39
C ASP A 163 -1.83 16.42 -14.22
N VAL A 164 -2.56 15.72 -15.07
CA VAL A 164 -2.73 14.27 -15.02
C VAL A 164 -1.41 13.55 -15.22
N ASP A 165 -0.63 13.99 -16.21
CA ASP A 165 0.63 13.32 -16.56
C ASP A 165 1.73 13.61 -15.52
N ALA A 166 1.80 14.86 -15.03
CA ALA A 166 2.71 15.18 -13.94
C ALA A 166 2.34 14.44 -12.64
N ALA A 167 1.05 14.21 -12.35
CA ALA A 167 0.62 13.46 -11.19
C ALA A 167 1.04 11.98 -11.29
N ARG A 168 0.85 11.35 -12.46
CA ARG A 168 1.34 10.00 -12.73
C ARG A 168 2.86 9.91 -12.59
N ALA A 169 3.59 10.84 -13.20
CA ALA A 169 5.06 10.85 -13.17
C ALA A 169 5.57 11.03 -11.73
N ALA A 170 5.01 11.96 -10.95
CA ALA A 170 5.41 12.21 -9.58
C ALA A 170 5.16 11.00 -8.67
N MET A 171 3.99 10.35 -8.77
CA MET A 171 3.67 9.15 -7.98
C MET A 171 4.57 7.97 -8.37
N ARG A 172 4.77 7.73 -9.65
CA ARG A 172 5.69 6.69 -10.14
C ARG A 172 7.10 6.91 -9.61
N THR A 173 7.61 8.14 -9.68
CA THR A 173 8.93 8.51 -9.18
C THR A 173 9.05 8.24 -7.68
N HIS A 174 8.08 8.70 -6.89
CA HIS A 174 8.03 8.50 -5.44
C HIS A 174 8.11 7.02 -5.05
N LEU A 175 7.25 6.18 -5.62
CA LEU A 175 7.21 4.74 -5.30
C LEU A 175 8.42 3.98 -5.85
N SER A 176 8.94 4.35 -7.04
CA SER A 176 10.15 3.76 -7.59
C SER A 176 11.37 4.11 -6.75
N ASN A 177 11.49 5.34 -6.28
CA ASN A 177 12.54 5.75 -5.35
C ASN A 177 12.44 4.99 -4.02
N SER A 178 11.22 4.78 -3.51
CA SER A 178 10.99 3.99 -2.29
C SER A 178 11.44 2.54 -2.46
N ARG A 179 11.13 1.91 -3.60
CA ARG A 179 11.60 0.57 -3.95
C ARG A 179 13.13 0.48 -4.03
N GLU A 180 13.75 1.45 -4.70
CA GLU A 180 15.20 1.47 -4.88
C GLU A 180 15.93 1.68 -3.55
N ARG A 181 15.42 2.52 -2.67
CA ARG A 181 15.95 2.70 -1.31
C ARG A 181 15.96 1.39 -0.51
N LEU A 182 14.88 0.59 -0.61
CA LEU A 182 14.81 -0.73 0.04
C LEU A 182 15.81 -1.72 -0.57
N ARG A 183 15.96 -1.76 -1.90
CA ARG A 183 16.94 -2.62 -2.58
C ARG A 183 18.37 -2.30 -2.13
N LYS A 184 18.72 -1.02 -2.06
CA LYS A 184 20.05 -0.59 -1.59
C LYS A 184 20.30 -0.97 -0.14
N GLY A 185 19.29 -0.81 0.74
CA GLY A 185 19.40 -1.22 2.14
C GLY A 185 19.61 -2.72 2.30
N LYS A 186 18.90 -3.54 1.50
CA LYS A 186 19.09 -5.00 1.49
C LYS A 186 20.52 -5.38 1.11
N ASN A 187 21.03 -4.83 0.02
CA ASN A 187 22.37 -5.15 -0.49
C ASN A 187 23.48 -4.75 0.48
N ALA A 188 23.32 -3.62 1.20
CA ALA A 188 24.28 -3.18 2.21
C ALA A 188 24.36 -4.15 3.41
N HIS A 189 23.24 -4.73 3.82
CA HIS A 189 23.20 -5.73 4.92
C HIS A 189 23.83 -7.08 4.52
N THR A 190 23.66 -7.48 3.26
CA THR A 190 24.23 -8.75 2.75
C THR A 190 25.76 -8.69 2.58
N GLN A 191 26.34 -7.48 2.55
CA GLN A 191 27.78 -7.28 2.37
C GLN A 191 28.55 -7.07 3.68
N GLN A 192 27.90 -7.03 4.84
CA GLN A 192 28.58 -7.04 6.14
C GLN A 192 28.80 -8.50 6.56
N PRO A 193 30.04 -9.05 6.54
CA PRO A 193 30.32 -10.37 7.09
C PRO A 193 30.06 -10.35 8.59
N GLU A 194 29.45 -11.41 9.10
CA GLU A 194 29.34 -11.66 10.54
C GLU A 194 30.76 -11.62 11.15
N SER A 195 30.98 -10.63 12.01
CA SER A 195 32.20 -10.49 12.81
C SER A 195 32.05 -11.14 14.16
#